data_22d01cdf484c2933e34c9a7ad92991a2
#
_entry.id   22d01cdf484c2933e34c9a7ad92991a2
#
_cell.length_a   1.000
_cell.length_b   1.000
_cell.length_c   1.000
_cell.angle_alpha   90.00
_cell.angle_beta   90.00
_cell.angle_gamma   90.00
#
_symmetry.space_group_name_H-M   'P 1'
#
loop_
_entity.id
_entity.type
_entity.pdbx_description
1 polymer ?
#
loop_
_entity_poly.entity_id
_entity_poly.type
_entity_poly.pdbx_seq_one_letter_code
_entity_poly.pdbx_strand_id
1 'polypeptide(L)'
;MVSTTSLVFAGIAPHPPIMVPEVGRGAIAEVRKSIDGMADLTRRIIESQAETVVLISPHAPLEASAFVAYDGPQLYGDFANFRAPTATAHAKLDEELLNEITRKAAEQELIVTRIRGFDLDHGTAVPLYFLQHNGWNGNVVALGYSFLSSEDHLRFGKCVRAAIEKLGRSVAFVASGDLSHRLKPGAPGGYNSEAHLFDEEVVEAIRTCQVSRIVDIDQELRRTAGECGYRSMLVAFGVIDDARSKCDVISYEAPFGVGYLVAQLLSEPPAVACGPASERATTAAQSSDPASGEDFGPPATAGGSDSLPALARLTIETFINTGTIVEAPKDFPVEMTARAGCFVSIKTSEGDLRGCIGTIDPVKDTLAEEIIANAISAATGDPRFPPVKKEELPNLKYSVDVLSAPGPCTFDDLDPEIYGVIVEDDSGFQRGLLLPNLEAIKSASQQVEIASRKAGIARGTKVKLFRFRADRYSE
;
A
#
# COMPACT_ATOMS: atom_id res chain seq x y z
N MET A 1 37.38 -9.96 16.80
CA MET A 1 36.22 -9.10 16.57
C MET A 1 35.01 -10.04 16.42
N VAL A 2 34.11 -10.03 17.38
CA VAL A 2 32.84 -10.77 17.27
C VAL A 2 32.04 -10.02 16.21
N SER A 3 31.75 -10.65 15.09
CA SER A 3 30.86 -10.09 14.06
C SER A 3 29.49 -10.00 14.69
N THR A 4 29.07 -8.81 15.11
CA THR A 4 27.70 -8.54 15.47
C THR A 4 26.89 -8.55 14.16
N THR A 5 26.06 -9.55 13.99
CA THR A 5 25.14 -9.64 12.84
C THR A 5 24.16 -8.46 12.93
N SER A 6 24.17 -7.61 11.90
CA SER A 6 23.34 -6.41 11.85
C SER A 6 21.91 -6.72 11.37
N LEU A 7 21.73 -7.73 10.49
CA LEU A 7 20.40 -8.27 10.16
C LEU A 7 20.05 -9.34 11.19
N VAL A 8 19.14 -9.03 12.10
CA VAL A 8 18.79 -9.90 13.23
C VAL A 8 17.54 -10.74 12.98
N PHE A 9 16.70 -10.33 12.04
CA PHE A 9 15.48 -11.05 11.68
C PHE A 9 15.09 -10.75 10.22
N ALA A 10 14.49 -11.73 9.56
CA ALA A 10 13.78 -11.53 8.30
C ALA A 10 12.52 -12.41 8.24
N GLY A 11 11.43 -11.91 7.71
CA GLY A 11 10.17 -12.63 7.61
C GLY A 11 9.24 -12.14 6.51
N ILE A 12 8.14 -12.87 6.35
CA ILE A 12 7.03 -12.57 5.44
C ILE A 12 5.79 -12.32 6.29
N ALA A 13 5.04 -11.28 5.95
CA ALA A 13 3.81 -10.90 6.61
C ALA A 13 2.70 -10.66 5.59
N PRO A 14 1.50 -11.25 5.76
CA PRO A 14 0.34 -10.89 4.97
C PRO A 14 -0.20 -9.53 5.46
N HIS A 15 -0.98 -8.88 4.62
CA HIS A 15 -1.47 -7.54 4.93
C HIS A 15 -2.98 -7.31 4.75
N PRO A 16 -3.85 -8.32 4.87
CA PRO A 16 -5.27 -8.05 4.73
C PRO A 16 -5.76 -7.16 5.88
N PRO A 17 -6.39 -6.01 5.58
CA PRO A 17 -6.84 -5.07 6.61
C PRO A 17 -7.82 -5.67 7.61
N ILE A 18 -8.53 -6.74 7.22
CA ILE A 18 -9.46 -7.48 8.08
C ILE A 18 -8.81 -8.05 9.35
N MET A 19 -7.48 -8.21 9.38
CA MET A 19 -6.76 -8.64 10.60
C MET A 19 -6.72 -7.55 11.67
N VAL A 20 -6.92 -6.28 11.29
CA VAL A 20 -7.01 -5.15 12.24
C VAL A 20 -8.39 -5.20 12.91
N PRO A 21 -8.48 -5.26 14.25
CA PRO A 21 -9.75 -5.49 14.95
C PRO A 21 -10.86 -4.51 14.59
N GLU A 22 -10.52 -3.23 14.42
CA GLU A 22 -11.45 -2.17 14.07
C GLU A 22 -11.99 -2.32 12.65
N VAL A 23 -11.26 -2.98 11.77
CA VAL A 23 -11.67 -3.32 10.39
C VAL A 23 -12.41 -4.66 10.40
N GLY A 24 -11.81 -5.70 10.96
CA GLY A 24 -12.32 -7.08 10.91
C GLY A 24 -13.62 -7.29 11.67
N ARG A 25 -13.80 -6.59 12.80
CA ARG A 25 -15.04 -6.66 13.61
C ARG A 25 -15.54 -8.09 13.81
N GLY A 26 -16.75 -8.39 13.35
CA GLY A 26 -17.35 -9.74 13.47
C GLY A 26 -16.65 -10.82 12.66
N ALA A 27 -15.95 -10.48 11.57
CA ALA A 27 -15.25 -11.44 10.73
C ALA A 27 -13.80 -11.71 11.19
N ILE A 28 -13.35 -11.06 12.27
CA ILE A 28 -11.98 -11.22 12.81
C ILE A 28 -11.66 -12.68 13.18
N ALA A 29 -12.66 -13.46 13.56
CA ALA A 29 -12.49 -14.86 13.92
C ALA A 29 -12.07 -15.74 12.72
N GLU A 30 -12.40 -15.34 11.49
CA GLU A 30 -12.08 -16.10 10.27
C GLU A 30 -10.59 -16.00 9.88
N VAL A 31 -9.89 -14.96 10.36
CA VAL A 31 -8.45 -14.74 10.13
C VAL A 31 -7.61 -14.96 11.40
N ARG A 32 -8.12 -15.78 12.32
CA ARG A 32 -7.50 -15.99 13.63
C ARG A 32 -6.09 -16.55 13.54
N LYS A 33 -5.84 -17.49 12.63
CA LYS A 33 -4.50 -18.08 12.44
C LYS A 33 -3.50 -17.05 11.97
N SER A 34 -3.90 -16.16 11.04
CA SER A 34 -3.06 -15.07 10.57
C SER A 34 -2.74 -14.08 11.69
N ILE A 35 -3.73 -13.72 12.50
CA ILE A 35 -3.55 -12.81 13.66
C ILE A 35 -2.59 -13.43 14.68
N ASP A 36 -2.80 -14.68 15.07
CA ASP A 36 -1.94 -15.38 16.01
C ASP A 36 -0.52 -15.55 15.43
N GLY A 37 -0.43 -15.82 14.12
CA GLY A 37 0.86 -15.85 13.39
C GLY A 37 1.57 -14.50 13.42
N MET A 38 0.86 -13.40 13.15
CA MET A 38 1.43 -12.05 13.23
C MET A 38 1.87 -11.68 14.64
N ALA A 39 1.14 -12.10 15.67
CA ALA A 39 1.56 -11.91 17.04
C ALA A 39 2.86 -12.67 17.35
N ASP A 40 3.02 -13.91 16.86
CA ASP A 40 4.27 -14.66 16.99
C ASP A 40 5.43 -14.03 16.19
N LEU A 41 5.19 -13.62 14.94
CA LEU A 41 6.18 -12.93 14.12
C LEU A 41 6.71 -11.66 14.81
N THR A 42 5.80 -10.82 15.29
CA THR A 42 6.17 -9.56 15.96
C THR A 42 6.86 -9.80 17.29
N ARG A 43 6.47 -10.83 18.06
CA ARG A 43 7.19 -11.26 19.25
C ARG A 43 8.65 -11.64 18.93
N ARG A 44 8.87 -12.42 17.87
CA ARG A 44 10.24 -12.83 17.42
C ARG A 44 11.08 -11.62 17.00
N ILE A 45 10.47 -10.63 16.34
CA ILE A 45 11.14 -9.36 15.98
C ILE A 45 11.55 -8.60 17.24
N ILE A 46 10.67 -8.50 18.24
CA ILE A 46 10.98 -7.85 19.53
C ILE A 46 12.12 -8.60 20.25
N GLU A 47 12.03 -9.90 20.34
CA GLU A 47 13.06 -10.76 20.96
C GLU A 47 14.43 -10.66 20.27
N SER A 48 14.44 -10.39 18.96
CA SER A 48 15.69 -10.15 18.21
C SER A 48 16.35 -8.80 18.53
N GLN A 49 15.70 -7.94 19.30
CA GLN A 49 16.16 -6.59 19.66
C GLN A 49 16.40 -5.69 18.43
N ALA A 50 15.57 -5.82 17.40
CA ALA A 50 15.63 -4.95 16.23
C ALA A 50 15.33 -3.49 16.60
N GLU A 51 16.26 -2.59 16.32
CA GLU A 51 16.12 -1.14 16.51
C GLU A 51 15.34 -0.50 15.38
N THR A 52 15.48 -1.07 14.17
CA THR A 52 14.80 -0.62 12.95
C THR A 52 14.15 -1.80 12.26
N VAL A 53 12.93 -1.59 11.71
CA VAL A 53 12.28 -2.54 10.80
C VAL A 53 12.24 -1.95 9.39
N VAL A 54 12.76 -2.68 8.41
CA VAL A 54 12.57 -2.38 6.99
C VAL A 54 11.35 -3.16 6.50
N LEU A 55 10.33 -2.46 6.04
CA LEU A 55 9.11 -3.03 5.46
C LEU A 55 9.12 -2.78 3.95
N ILE A 56 8.81 -3.80 3.14
CA ILE A 56 8.58 -3.61 1.71
C ILE A 56 7.16 -4.04 1.34
N SER A 57 6.43 -3.20 0.62
CA SER A 57 5.01 -3.36 0.30
C SER A 57 4.74 -3.39 -1.21
N PRO A 58 3.73 -4.17 -1.65
CA PRO A 58 3.23 -4.16 -3.02
C PRO A 58 2.28 -3.00 -3.32
N HIS A 59 1.86 -2.23 -2.33
CA HIS A 59 0.79 -1.23 -2.44
C HIS A 59 1.24 0.22 -2.24
N ALA A 60 2.55 0.45 -2.07
CA ALA A 60 3.11 1.78 -2.16
C ALA A 60 2.81 2.43 -3.53
N PRO A 61 2.92 3.74 -3.69
CA PRO A 61 2.91 4.37 -5.01
C PRO A 61 4.06 3.84 -5.86
N LEU A 62 3.79 2.76 -6.64
CA LEU A 62 4.82 1.99 -7.34
C LEU A 62 5.27 2.69 -8.63
N GLU A 63 6.54 2.55 -8.97
CA GLU A 63 7.14 3.00 -10.22
C GLU A 63 7.59 1.83 -11.10
N ALA A 64 7.58 2.05 -12.42
CA ALA A 64 7.93 1.01 -13.39
C ALA A 64 9.41 0.61 -13.31
N SER A 65 10.30 1.58 -13.09
CA SER A 65 11.75 1.43 -13.20
C SER A 65 12.52 1.85 -11.94
N ALA A 66 11.83 2.12 -10.84
CA ALA A 66 12.45 2.50 -9.58
C ALA A 66 11.74 1.84 -8.40
N PHE A 67 12.49 1.51 -7.37
CA PHE A 67 11.95 1.21 -6.05
C PHE A 67 11.50 2.51 -5.41
N VAL A 68 10.52 2.44 -4.52
CA VAL A 68 9.97 3.62 -3.85
C VAL A 68 10.30 3.56 -2.37
N ALA A 69 10.54 4.70 -1.75
CA ALA A 69 10.71 4.81 -0.31
C ALA A 69 9.88 5.98 0.23
N TYR A 70 9.10 5.73 1.26
CA TYR A 70 8.41 6.79 1.99
C TYR A 70 9.44 7.66 2.71
N ASP A 71 9.30 8.97 2.58
CA ASP A 71 10.23 9.97 3.12
C ASP A 71 9.47 11.02 3.95
N GLY A 72 9.99 11.30 5.13
CA GLY A 72 9.43 12.25 6.09
C GLY A 72 9.81 11.88 7.51
N PRO A 73 9.88 12.85 8.44
CA PRO A 73 10.34 12.60 9.81
C PRO A 73 9.42 11.66 10.58
N GLN A 74 8.15 11.64 10.24
CA GLN A 74 7.12 10.73 10.73
C GLN A 74 6.43 10.06 9.55
N LEU A 75 6.36 8.75 9.59
CA LEU A 75 5.56 7.94 8.69
C LEU A 75 4.22 7.66 9.37
N TYR A 76 3.14 7.85 8.64
CA TYR A 76 1.77 7.70 9.16
C TYR A 76 0.93 6.92 8.16
N GLY A 77 0.03 6.09 8.66
CA GLY A 77 -1.01 5.44 7.89
C GLY A 77 -2.22 5.15 8.77
N ASP A 78 -3.40 5.13 8.18
CA ASP A 78 -4.64 4.77 8.86
C ASP A 78 -5.43 3.74 8.05
N PHE A 79 -6.54 3.30 8.62
CA PHE A 79 -7.45 2.36 7.99
C PHE A 79 -8.81 3.02 7.63
N ALA A 80 -8.81 4.33 7.35
CA ALA A 80 -10.02 5.07 6.96
C ALA A 80 -10.65 4.49 5.69
N ASN A 81 -9.83 4.10 4.71
CA ASN A 81 -10.27 3.42 3.49
C ASN A 81 -10.99 2.08 3.77
N PHE A 82 -10.78 1.52 4.96
CA PHE A 82 -11.41 0.29 5.47
C PHE A 82 -12.41 0.59 6.61
N ARG A 83 -12.90 1.83 6.68
CA ARG A 83 -13.90 2.31 7.67
C ARG A 83 -13.46 2.20 9.15
N ALA A 84 -12.17 2.30 9.39
CA ALA A 84 -11.58 2.29 10.72
C ALA A 84 -10.55 3.42 10.86
N PRO A 85 -10.96 4.71 10.76
CA PRO A 85 -10.03 5.85 10.79
C PRO A 85 -9.32 6.03 12.15
N THR A 86 -9.81 5.38 13.19
CA THR A 86 -9.19 5.41 14.52
C THR A 86 -8.07 4.39 14.70
N ALA A 87 -8.01 3.37 13.84
CA ALA A 87 -6.88 2.46 13.78
C ALA A 87 -5.79 3.10 12.94
N THR A 88 -4.60 3.25 13.51
CA THR A 88 -3.47 3.95 12.88
C THR A 88 -2.18 3.19 13.08
N ALA A 89 -1.24 3.40 12.19
CA ALA A 89 0.14 2.96 12.32
C ALA A 89 1.07 4.14 12.04
N HIS A 90 2.09 4.36 12.86
CA HIS A 90 3.00 5.47 12.69
C HIS A 90 4.40 5.12 13.21
N ALA A 91 5.44 5.63 12.60
CA ALA A 91 6.80 5.41 13.06
C ALA A 91 7.71 6.57 12.65
N LYS A 92 8.85 6.69 13.32
CA LYS A 92 9.93 7.56 12.86
C LYS A 92 10.67 6.89 11.71
N LEU A 93 11.01 7.65 10.70
CA LEU A 93 11.88 7.18 9.63
C LEU A 93 13.30 6.97 10.16
N ASP A 94 13.91 5.84 9.83
CA ASP A 94 15.36 5.68 9.90
C ASP A 94 16.00 6.30 8.65
N GLU A 95 16.20 7.61 8.71
CA GLU A 95 16.71 8.37 7.56
C GLU A 95 18.13 7.96 7.18
N GLU A 96 18.98 7.64 8.16
CA GLU A 96 20.36 7.23 7.90
C GLU A 96 20.41 5.89 7.16
N LEU A 97 19.58 4.92 7.56
CA LEU A 97 19.48 3.64 6.86
C LEU A 97 18.89 3.83 5.46
N LEU A 98 17.86 4.66 5.30
CA LEU A 98 17.28 4.95 3.98
C LEU A 98 18.31 5.64 3.06
N ASN A 99 19.11 6.57 3.57
CA ASN A 99 20.19 7.20 2.82
C ASN A 99 21.21 6.18 2.33
N GLU A 100 21.61 5.26 3.21
CA GLU A 100 22.59 4.21 2.86
C GLU A 100 22.00 3.19 1.88
N ILE A 101 20.73 2.79 2.02
CA ILE A 101 20.04 1.93 1.05
C ILE A 101 20.02 2.61 -0.34
N THR A 102 19.63 3.88 -0.39
CA THR A 102 19.58 4.65 -1.66
C THR A 102 20.97 4.72 -2.31
N ARG A 103 22.00 4.96 -1.51
CA ARG A 103 23.40 4.99 -1.99
C ARG A 103 23.85 3.65 -2.52
N LYS A 104 23.57 2.56 -1.80
CA LYS A 104 23.91 1.19 -2.22
C LYS A 104 23.17 0.75 -3.47
N ALA A 105 21.92 1.13 -3.60
CA ALA A 105 21.13 0.88 -4.82
C ALA A 105 21.74 1.61 -6.03
N ALA A 106 22.11 2.89 -5.87
CA ALA A 106 22.75 3.67 -6.92
C ALA A 106 24.10 3.08 -7.39
N GLU A 107 24.89 2.47 -6.48
CA GLU A 107 26.11 1.76 -6.83
C GLU A 107 25.87 0.54 -7.75
N GLN A 108 24.63 0.05 -7.79
CA GLN A 108 24.18 -1.06 -8.61
C GLN A 108 23.25 -0.61 -9.76
N GLU A 109 23.25 0.68 -10.10
CA GLU A 109 22.40 1.28 -11.12
C GLU A 109 20.89 1.11 -10.88
N LEU A 110 20.49 0.91 -9.60
CA LEU A 110 19.10 0.84 -9.19
C LEU A 110 18.66 2.19 -8.60
N ILE A 111 17.46 2.63 -8.99
CA ILE A 111 16.89 3.90 -8.53
C ILE A 111 15.96 3.64 -7.34
N VAL A 112 16.07 4.49 -6.32
CA VAL A 112 15.12 4.58 -5.22
C VAL A 112 14.50 5.96 -5.21
N THR A 113 13.24 6.06 -5.60
CA THR A 113 12.49 7.32 -5.58
C THR A 113 11.93 7.55 -4.18
N ARG A 114 12.21 8.71 -3.60
CA ARG A 114 11.66 9.11 -2.31
C ARG A 114 10.36 9.87 -2.51
N ILE A 115 9.30 9.42 -1.83
CA ILE A 115 7.97 10.04 -1.89
C ILE A 115 7.65 10.71 -0.56
N ARG A 116 7.15 11.95 -0.64
CA ARG A 116 6.77 12.76 0.53
C ARG A 116 5.29 13.11 0.48
N GLY A 117 4.67 13.24 1.66
CA GLY A 117 3.27 13.63 1.76
C GLY A 117 2.28 12.50 1.45
N PHE A 118 2.76 11.26 1.36
CA PHE A 118 1.91 10.07 1.24
C PHE A 118 1.75 9.40 2.60
N ASP A 119 0.52 9.02 2.92
CA ASP A 119 0.25 8.10 4.00
C ASP A 119 0.73 6.69 3.62
N LEU A 120 1.13 5.90 4.61
CA LEU A 120 1.52 4.50 4.41
C LEU A 120 0.34 3.71 3.83
N ASP A 121 0.61 2.94 2.80
CA ASP A 121 -0.35 1.98 2.26
C ASP A 121 -0.65 0.85 3.25
N HIS A 122 -1.77 0.15 3.05
CA HIS A 122 -2.19 -0.92 3.95
C HIS A 122 -1.21 -2.10 4.00
N GLY A 123 -0.47 -2.36 2.93
CA GLY A 123 0.57 -3.39 2.92
C GLY A 123 1.73 -3.07 3.85
N THR A 124 2.01 -1.79 4.10
CA THR A 124 2.96 -1.32 5.11
C THR A 124 2.28 -1.15 6.47
N ALA A 125 1.07 -0.55 6.49
CA ALA A 125 0.40 -0.19 7.72
C ALA A 125 -0.06 -1.40 8.55
N VAL A 126 -0.52 -2.50 7.93
CA VAL A 126 -0.96 -3.70 8.67
C VAL A 126 0.18 -4.35 9.44
N PRO A 127 1.34 -4.71 8.86
CA PRO A 127 2.45 -5.25 9.64
C PRO A 127 2.93 -4.28 10.74
N LEU A 128 3.00 -2.98 10.44
CA LEU A 128 3.41 -1.97 11.41
C LEU A 128 2.41 -1.85 12.57
N TYR A 129 1.10 -1.92 12.30
CA TYR A 129 0.06 -1.95 13.32
C TYR A 129 0.29 -3.11 14.31
N PHE A 130 0.56 -4.33 13.82
CA PHE A 130 0.84 -5.48 14.68
C PHE A 130 2.13 -5.31 15.49
N LEU A 131 3.18 -4.77 14.91
CA LEU A 131 4.42 -4.46 15.63
C LEU A 131 4.14 -3.54 16.82
N GLN A 132 3.43 -2.43 16.59
CA GLN A 132 3.14 -1.44 17.62
C GLN A 132 2.21 -1.96 18.71
N HIS A 133 1.15 -2.68 18.33
CA HIS A 133 0.20 -3.25 19.28
C HIS A 133 0.81 -4.37 20.16
N ASN A 134 1.91 -4.98 19.69
CA ASN A 134 2.69 -5.93 20.49
C ASN A 134 3.88 -5.26 21.22
N GLY A 135 3.96 -3.92 21.21
CA GLY A 135 4.90 -3.14 22.03
C GLY A 135 6.21 -2.78 21.38
N TRP A 136 6.40 -3.03 20.05
CA TRP A 136 7.56 -2.53 19.33
C TRP A 136 7.38 -1.04 18.97
N ASN A 137 8.43 -0.23 19.13
CA ASN A 137 8.39 1.23 18.91
C ASN A 137 9.69 1.79 18.30
N GLY A 138 10.41 0.97 17.55
CA GLY A 138 11.64 1.37 16.86
C GLY A 138 11.39 2.25 15.63
N ASN A 139 12.45 2.48 14.87
CA ASN A 139 12.41 3.23 13.62
C ASN A 139 11.98 2.33 12.44
N VAL A 140 11.48 2.93 11.38
CA VAL A 140 11.03 2.21 10.18
C VAL A 140 11.70 2.78 8.92
N VAL A 141 12.02 1.89 7.98
CA VAL A 141 12.19 2.23 6.56
C VAL A 141 11.07 1.54 5.81
N ALA A 142 10.17 2.30 5.20
CA ALA A 142 9.06 1.79 4.42
C ALA A 142 9.37 1.91 2.91
N LEU A 143 9.33 0.77 2.21
CA LEU A 143 9.70 0.63 0.80
C LEU A 143 8.52 0.11 -0.02
N GLY A 144 8.48 0.49 -1.31
CA GLY A 144 7.67 -0.16 -2.33
C GLY A 144 8.57 -0.86 -3.35
N TYR A 145 8.14 -1.99 -3.87
CA TYR A 145 8.88 -2.66 -4.94
C TYR A 145 8.70 -1.94 -6.30
N SER A 146 9.30 -2.43 -7.35
CA SER A 146 9.22 -1.91 -8.71
C SER A 146 8.62 -2.94 -9.68
N PHE A 147 8.50 -2.57 -10.97
CA PHE A 147 8.19 -3.54 -12.04
C PHE A 147 9.44 -3.99 -12.82
N LEU A 148 10.62 -3.78 -12.26
CA LEU A 148 11.87 -4.33 -12.76
C LEU A 148 11.89 -5.87 -12.74
N SER A 149 12.97 -6.47 -13.22
CA SER A 149 13.13 -7.92 -13.29
C SER A 149 13.20 -8.58 -11.90
N SER A 150 13.01 -9.90 -11.85
CA SER A 150 13.22 -10.68 -10.62
C SER A 150 14.66 -10.57 -10.10
N GLU A 151 15.64 -10.53 -11.01
CA GLU A 151 17.05 -10.33 -10.69
C GLU A 151 17.31 -8.97 -10.04
N ASP A 152 16.67 -7.90 -10.54
CA ASP A 152 16.79 -6.57 -9.95
C ASP A 152 16.22 -6.51 -8.53
N HIS A 153 15.15 -7.25 -8.22
CA HIS A 153 14.60 -7.34 -6.87
C HIS A 153 15.57 -8.07 -5.91
N LEU A 154 16.17 -9.17 -6.35
CA LEU A 154 17.22 -9.87 -5.59
C LEU A 154 18.43 -8.97 -5.37
N ARG A 155 18.87 -8.24 -6.42
CA ARG A 155 19.97 -7.29 -6.36
C ARG A 155 19.68 -6.13 -5.42
N PHE A 156 18.46 -5.60 -5.44
CA PHE A 156 18.03 -4.57 -4.49
C PHE A 156 18.05 -5.08 -3.05
N GLY A 157 17.60 -6.31 -2.81
CA GLY A 157 17.71 -6.95 -1.50
C GLY A 157 19.16 -7.00 -0.99
N LYS A 158 20.13 -7.35 -1.86
CA LYS A 158 21.56 -7.33 -1.52
C LYS A 158 22.05 -5.90 -1.20
N CYS A 159 21.52 -4.87 -1.88
CA CYS A 159 21.83 -3.47 -1.53
C CYS A 159 21.31 -3.11 -0.13
N VAL A 160 20.09 -3.52 0.21
CA VAL A 160 19.52 -3.35 1.56
C VAL A 160 20.39 -4.04 2.60
N ARG A 161 20.79 -5.30 2.36
CA ARG A 161 21.70 -6.04 3.24
C ARG A 161 23.03 -5.30 3.44
N ALA A 162 23.67 -4.85 2.38
CA ALA A 162 24.93 -4.12 2.43
C ALA A 162 24.81 -2.79 3.20
N ALA A 163 23.66 -2.11 3.11
CA ALA A 163 23.37 -0.91 3.89
C ALA A 163 23.26 -1.23 5.40
N ILE A 164 22.53 -2.29 5.75
CA ILE A 164 22.37 -2.75 7.13
C ILE A 164 23.74 -3.09 7.74
N GLU A 165 24.55 -3.87 7.04
CA GLU A 165 25.89 -4.27 7.49
C GLU A 165 26.83 -3.06 7.65
N LYS A 166 26.74 -2.10 6.74
CA LYS A 166 27.56 -0.87 6.78
C LYS A 166 27.31 -0.05 8.03
N LEU A 167 26.04 0.06 8.46
CA LEU A 167 25.68 0.85 9.64
C LEU A 167 25.86 0.09 10.95
N GLY A 168 25.87 -1.24 10.93
CA GLY A 168 26.12 -2.06 12.11
C GLY A 168 25.01 -2.03 13.18
N ARG A 169 23.79 -1.57 12.81
CA ARG A 169 22.63 -1.54 13.72
C ARG A 169 21.79 -2.80 13.58
N SER A 170 21.05 -3.14 14.65
CA SER A 170 20.14 -4.29 14.65
C SER A 170 18.89 -3.99 13.82
N VAL A 171 18.74 -4.65 12.68
CA VAL A 171 17.65 -4.43 11.73
C VAL A 171 16.88 -5.71 11.49
N ALA A 172 15.54 -5.64 11.53
CA ALA A 172 14.67 -6.66 11.00
C ALA A 172 14.14 -6.27 9.61
N PHE A 173 13.94 -7.26 8.74
CA PHE A 173 13.35 -7.06 7.42
C PHE A 173 12.02 -7.83 7.33
N VAL A 174 10.97 -7.19 6.82
CA VAL A 174 9.66 -7.81 6.61
C VAL A 174 9.19 -7.57 5.18
N ALA A 175 9.04 -8.67 4.43
CA ALA A 175 8.38 -8.67 3.14
C ALA A 175 6.87 -8.75 3.34
N SER A 176 6.17 -7.67 3.04
CA SER A 176 4.72 -7.65 3.06
C SER A 176 4.16 -8.15 1.73
N GLY A 177 3.21 -9.09 1.78
CA GLY A 177 2.59 -9.64 0.57
C GLY A 177 1.64 -10.78 0.86
N ASP A 178 0.49 -10.76 0.18
CA ASP A 178 -0.43 -11.88 0.15
C ASP A 178 -0.04 -12.85 -0.98
N LEU A 179 -0.36 -14.14 -0.82
CA LEU A 179 -0.17 -15.14 -1.86
C LEU A 179 -1.31 -15.08 -2.88
N SER A 180 -1.80 -16.20 -3.38
CA SER A 180 -2.84 -16.22 -4.40
C SER A 180 -4.11 -15.47 -3.97
N HIS A 181 -4.71 -14.73 -4.91
CA HIS A 181 -6.00 -14.04 -4.72
C HIS A 181 -7.16 -14.76 -5.40
N ARG A 182 -6.98 -16.04 -5.82
CA ARG A 182 -7.91 -16.78 -6.68
C ARG A 182 -8.24 -18.19 -6.21
N LEU A 183 -8.12 -18.44 -4.89
CA LEU A 183 -8.20 -19.81 -4.34
C LEU A 183 -9.60 -20.39 -4.24
N LYS A 184 -10.66 -19.57 -4.30
CA LYS A 184 -12.05 -20.04 -4.25
C LYS A 184 -13.01 -19.14 -5.03
N PRO A 185 -14.19 -19.64 -5.42
CA PRO A 185 -15.24 -18.80 -5.98
C PRO A 185 -15.56 -17.62 -5.04
N GLY A 186 -15.63 -16.41 -5.61
CA GLY A 186 -15.84 -15.18 -4.84
C GLY A 186 -14.58 -14.54 -4.25
N ALA A 187 -13.40 -15.11 -4.49
CA ALA A 187 -12.13 -14.45 -4.11
C ALA A 187 -11.93 -13.12 -4.88
N PRO A 188 -11.22 -12.14 -4.31
CA PRO A 188 -11.08 -10.81 -4.91
C PRO A 188 -10.50 -10.80 -6.33
N GLY A 189 -9.55 -11.69 -6.62
CA GLY A 189 -8.96 -11.84 -7.95
C GLY A 189 -9.77 -12.73 -8.92
N GLY A 190 -10.96 -13.20 -8.52
CA GLY A 190 -11.72 -14.22 -9.22
C GLY A 190 -11.36 -15.62 -8.72
N TYR A 191 -11.69 -16.66 -9.50
CA TYR A 191 -11.36 -18.04 -9.16
C TYR A 191 -10.57 -18.71 -10.28
N ASN A 192 -9.52 -19.41 -9.90
CA ASN A 192 -8.79 -20.29 -10.80
C ASN A 192 -8.45 -21.59 -10.05
N SER A 193 -8.77 -22.74 -10.66
CA SER A 193 -8.59 -24.06 -10.03
C SER A 193 -7.12 -24.43 -9.77
N GLU A 194 -6.17 -23.82 -10.48
CA GLU A 194 -4.73 -24.06 -10.35
C GLU A 194 -4.02 -23.01 -9.46
N ALA A 195 -4.75 -21.99 -8.98
CA ALA A 195 -4.17 -20.91 -8.19
C ALA A 195 -3.50 -21.41 -6.89
N HIS A 196 -4.00 -22.51 -6.31
CA HIS A 196 -3.45 -23.11 -5.08
C HIS A 196 -2.03 -23.68 -5.28
N LEU A 197 -1.63 -24.05 -6.50
CA LEU A 197 -0.29 -24.58 -6.79
C LEU A 197 0.82 -23.57 -6.46
N PHE A 198 0.54 -22.27 -6.65
CA PHE A 198 1.47 -21.20 -6.25
C PHE A 198 1.66 -21.19 -4.74
N ASP A 199 0.58 -21.20 -3.98
CA ASP A 199 0.64 -21.15 -2.52
C ASP A 199 1.32 -22.39 -1.94
N GLU A 200 1.00 -23.58 -2.47
CA GLU A 200 1.61 -24.85 -2.07
C GLU A 200 3.11 -24.84 -2.31
N GLU A 201 3.56 -24.34 -3.48
CA GLU A 201 4.98 -24.22 -3.82
C GLU A 201 5.71 -23.27 -2.88
N VAL A 202 5.14 -22.07 -2.63
CA VAL A 202 5.75 -21.07 -1.72
C VAL A 202 5.83 -21.61 -0.29
N VAL A 203 4.72 -22.16 0.23
CA VAL A 203 4.68 -22.68 1.60
C VAL A 203 5.65 -23.84 1.79
N GLU A 204 5.73 -24.77 0.83
CA GLU A 204 6.64 -25.91 0.91
C GLU A 204 8.11 -25.49 0.74
N ALA A 205 8.40 -24.57 -0.16
CA ALA A 205 9.76 -24.03 -0.33
C ALA A 205 10.27 -23.36 0.94
N ILE A 206 9.42 -22.61 1.65
CA ILE A 206 9.77 -22.02 2.94
C ILE A 206 9.92 -23.10 4.03
N ARG A 207 8.99 -24.06 4.12
CA ARG A 207 9.06 -25.14 5.10
C ARG A 207 10.35 -25.95 4.98
N THR A 208 10.83 -26.17 3.76
CA THR A 208 12.07 -26.89 3.48
C THR A 208 13.30 -25.98 3.39
N CYS A 209 13.13 -24.68 3.60
CA CYS A 209 14.15 -23.64 3.48
C CYS A 209 14.86 -23.64 2.10
N GLN A 210 14.09 -23.89 1.05
CA GLN A 210 14.54 -23.92 -0.35
C GLN A 210 14.01 -22.70 -1.10
N VAL A 211 14.37 -21.49 -0.63
CA VAL A 211 13.85 -20.22 -1.16
C VAL A 211 14.15 -20.00 -2.65
N SER A 212 15.18 -20.65 -3.20
CA SER A 212 15.47 -20.63 -4.65
C SER A 212 14.33 -21.18 -5.49
N ARG A 213 13.55 -22.13 -4.99
CA ARG A 213 12.36 -22.66 -5.68
C ARG A 213 11.32 -21.55 -5.93
N ILE A 214 11.19 -20.59 -5.00
CA ILE A 214 10.26 -19.48 -5.16
C ILE A 214 10.76 -18.51 -6.24
N VAL A 215 12.08 -18.28 -6.31
CA VAL A 215 12.70 -17.45 -7.35
C VAL A 215 12.38 -17.99 -8.75
N ASP A 216 12.39 -19.31 -8.88
CA ASP A 216 12.21 -20.03 -10.14
C ASP A 216 10.72 -20.27 -10.52
N ILE A 217 9.76 -19.82 -9.69
CA ILE A 217 8.33 -19.97 -10.02
C ILE A 217 8.02 -19.28 -11.34
N ASP A 218 7.39 -20.06 -12.23
CA ASP A 218 6.99 -19.62 -13.56
C ASP A 218 6.05 -18.40 -13.53
N GLN A 219 6.22 -17.52 -14.50
CA GLN A 219 5.41 -16.31 -14.59
C GLN A 219 3.93 -16.60 -14.81
N GLU A 220 3.60 -17.67 -15.53
CA GLU A 220 2.21 -18.05 -15.80
C GLU A 220 1.53 -18.56 -14.53
N LEU A 221 2.24 -19.32 -13.69
CA LEU A 221 1.72 -19.74 -12.39
C LEU A 221 1.45 -18.52 -11.48
N ARG A 222 2.32 -17.52 -11.48
CA ARG A 222 2.11 -16.26 -10.73
C ARG A 222 0.90 -15.48 -11.23
N ARG A 223 0.70 -15.42 -12.57
CA ARG A 223 -0.50 -14.80 -13.17
C ARG A 223 -1.78 -15.57 -12.82
N THR A 224 -1.72 -16.89 -12.83
CA THR A 224 -2.82 -17.78 -12.44
C THR A 224 -3.22 -17.54 -10.99
N ALA A 225 -2.25 -17.41 -10.11
CA ALA A 225 -2.46 -17.08 -8.70
C ALA A 225 -3.01 -15.66 -8.52
N GLY A 226 -2.55 -14.67 -9.29
CA GLY A 226 -2.89 -13.25 -9.12
C GLY A 226 -2.35 -12.71 -7.79
N GLU A 227 -1.16 -13.12 -7.42
CA GLU A 227 -0.47 -12.80 -6.17
C GLU A 227 0.05 -11.36 -6.13
N CYS A 228 0.37 -10.84 -4.94
CA CYS A 228 1.05 -9.56 -4.80
C CYS A 228 2.37 -9.65 -4.02
N GLY A 229 2.65 -10.77 -3.37
CA GLY A 229 3.80 -10.91 -2.46
C GLY A 229 5.11 -11.34 -3.11
N TYR A 230 5.11 -11.88 -4.33
CA TYR A 230 6.29 -12.49 -4.95
C TYR A 230 7.48 -11.54 -5.02
N ARG A 231 7.30 -10.30 -5.49
CA ARG A 231 8.39 -9.33 -5.61
C ARG A 231 8.94 -8.89 -4.26
N SER A 232 8.09 -8.72 -3.26
CA SER A 232 8.54 -8.44 -1.88
C SER A 232 9.38 -9.58 -1.31
N MET A 233 8.99 -10.85 -1.59
CA MET A 233 9.76 -12.03 -1.21
C MET A 233 11.12 -12.09 -1.90
N LEU A 234 11.21 -11.74 -3.19
CA LEU A 234 12.50 -11.67 -3.89
C LEU A 234 13.47 -10.70 -3.23
N VAL A 235 12.99 -9.51 -2.80
CA VAL A 235 13.84 -8.57 -2.06
C VAL A 235 14.28 -9.19 -0.73
N ALA A 236 13.38 -9.86 0.01
CA ALA A 236 13.74 -10.55 1.24
C ALA A 236 14.84 -11.62 1.02
N PHE A 237 14.74 -12.39 -0.07
CA PHE A 237 15.75 -13.40 -0.41
C PHE A 237 17.11 -12.77 -0.73
N GLY A 238 17.12 -11.60 -1.39
CA GLY A 238 18.33 -10.82 -1.58
C GLY A 238 18.93 -10.29 -0.26
N VAL A 239 18.07 -10.01 0.74
CA VAL A 239 18.50 -9.54 2.07
C VAL A 239 19.12 -10.66 2.91
N ILE A 240 18.56 -11.88 2.90
CA ILE A 240 18.96 -12.94 3.85
C ILE A 240 20.27 -13.64 3.51
N ASP A 241 20.65 -13.76 2.24
CA ASP A 241 21.75 -14.61 1.77
C ASP A 241 21.62 -16.07 2.22
N ASP A 242 21.65 -17.04 1.32
CA ASP A 242 21.26 -18.45 1.53
C ASP A 242 21.97 -19.19 2.68
N ALA A 243 23.16 -18.73 3.06
CA ALA A 243 24.03 -19.46 4.01
C ALA A 243 23.52 -19.46 5.48
N ARG A 244 22.52 -18.65 5.84
CA ARG A 244 22.06 -18.45 7.22
C ARG A 244 20.55 -18.54 7.42
N SER A 245 19.82 -19.02 6.44
CA SER A 245 18.38 -19.13 6.49
C SER A 245 17.91 -20.07 7.61
N LYS A 246 16.97 -19.61 8.44
CA LYS A 246 16.26 -20.41 9.44
C LYS A 246 14.77 -20.24 9.19
N CYS A 247 14.28 -20.90 8.15
CA CYS A 247 12.92 -20.75 7.71
C CYS A 247 11.95 -21.49 8.63
N ASP A 248 10.81 -20.85 8.89
CA ASP A 248 9.72 -21.44 9.65
C ASP A 248 8.40 -20.89 9.13
N VAL A 249 7.47 -21.76 8.75
CA VAL A 249 6.10 -21.39 8.40
C VAL A 249 5.30 -21.25 9.69
N ILE A 250 5.11 -20.03 10.15
CA ILE A 250 4.40 -19.74 11.40
C ILE A 250 2.90 -20.01 11.24
N SER A 251 2.31 -19.51 10.14
CA SER A 251 0.91 -19.80 9.81
C SER A 251 0.64 -19.66 8.32
N TYR A 252 -0.35 -20.40 7.84
CA TYR A 252 -0.95 -20.24 6.52
C TYR A 252 -2.45 -20.53 6.60
N GLU A 253 -3.25 -19.65 6.01
CA GLU A 253 -4.70 -19.85 5.82
C GLU A 253 -5.20 -19.03 4.62
N ALA A 254 -6.40 -19.38 4.12
CA ALA A 254 -7.01 -18.68 2.99
C ALA A 254 -8.53 -18.54 3.12
N PRO A 255 -9.05 -17.94 4.20
CA PRO A 255 -10.49 -17.95 4.51
C PRO A 255 -11.35 -17.23 3.46
N PHE A 256 -10.79 -16.23 2.78
CA PHE A 256 -11.50 -15.44 1.76
C PHE A 256 -11.03 -15.72 0.32
N GLY A 257 -10.29 -16.82 0.11
CA GLY A 257 -9.71 -17.15 -1.19
C GLY A 257 -8.47 -16.34 -1.54
N VAL A 258 -7.86 -15.72 -0.54
CA VAL A 258 -6.54 -15.09 -0.59
C VAL A 258 -5.63 -15.83 0.38
N GLY A 259 -4.44 -16.23 -0.08
CA GLY A 259 -3.47 -16.92 0.75
C GLY A 259 -2.72 -15.98 1.69
N TYR A 260 -2.85 -16.17 2.99
CA TYR A 260 -2.19 -15.39 4.03
C TYR A 260 -1.09 -16.24 4.67
N LEU A 261 0.15 -15.89 4.36
CA LEU A 261 1.33 -16.58 4.87
C LEU A 261 2.07 -15.69 5.87
N VAL A 262 2.29 -16.21 7.07
CA VAL A 262 3.24 -15.65 8.04
C VAL A 262 4.42 -16.60 8.15
N ALA A 263 5.62 -16.09 7.90
CA ALA A 263 6.82 -16.92 7.92
C ALA A 263 8.05 -16.16 8.42
N GLN A 264 8.94 -16.90 9.08
CA GLN A 264 10.30 -16.48 9.37
C GLN A 264 11.23 -17.02 8.27
N LEU A 265 12.17 -16.21 7.82
CA LEU A 265 13.22 -16.59 6.87
C LEU A 265 14.59 -16.64 7.53
N LEU A 266 14.82 -15.76 8.51
CA LEU A 266 16.07 -15.68 9.26
C LEU A 266 15.78 -15.21 10.69
N SER A 267 16.50 -15.78 11.66
CA SER A 267 16.56 -15.29 13.04
C SER A 267 17.96 -15.51 13.58
N GLU A 268 18.62 -14.44 13.97
CA GLU A 268 19.91 -14.47 14.65
C GLU A 268 19.67 -14.15 16.14
N PRO A 269 20.26 -14.89 17.07
CA PRO A 269 20.18 -14.54 18.49
C PRO A 269 20.86 -13.18 18.73
N PRO A 270 20.34 -12.34 19.64
CA PRO A 270 21.01 -11.10 20.00
C PRO A 270 22.44 -11.40 20.46
N ALA A 271 23.40 -10.59 20.00
CA ALA A 271 24.79 -10.72 20.44
C ALA A 271 24.84 -10.52 21.98
N VAL A 272 25.21 -11.54 22.70
CA VAL A 272 25.41 -11.46 24.15
C VAL A 272 26.59 -10.52 24.40
N ALA A 273 26.29 -9.27 24.73
CA ALA A 273 27.25 -8.30 25.17
C ALA A 273 27.74 -8.72 26.56
N CYS A 274 28.90 -9.40 26.61
CA CYS A 274 29.68 -9.47 27.82
C CYS A 274 30.43 -8.13 27.95
N GLY A 275 29.86 -7.18 28.69
CA GLY A 275 30.50 -5.92 29.01
C GLY A 275 30.36 -5.63 30.49
N PRO A 276 31.37 -5.03 31.14
CA PRO A 276 31.29 -4.68 32.54
C PRO A 276 30.50 -3.38 32.73
N ALA A 277 29.80 -3.35 33.84
CA ALA A 277 29.06 -2.16 34.33
C ALA A 277 30.03 -1.03 34.71
N SER A 278 29.61 0.16 34.44
CA SER A 278 29.75 1.42 35.19
C SER A 278 29.69 2.58 34.19
N GLU A 279 29.11 3.64 34.41
CA GLU A 279 28.77 4.61 35.39
C GLU A 279 27.94 5.74 34.76
N ARG A 280 27.04 6.26 35.53
CA ARG A 280 26.23 7.44 35.20
C ARG A 280 27.08 8.70 35.08
N ALA A 281 26.76 9.55 34.11
CA ALA A 281 26.93 10.97 34.26
C ALA A 281 25.80 11.71 33.55
N THR A 282 25.01 12.35 34.36
CA THR A 282 24.07 13.41 34.03
C THR A 282 24.81 14.70 33.68
N THR A 283 24.43 15.36 32.61
CA THR A 283 24.42 16.86 32.59
C THR A 283 23.42 17.39 31.58
N ALA A 284 22.76 18.45 32.03
CA ALA A 284 21.62 19.10 31.44
C ALA A 284 21.99 20.19 30.42
N ALA A 285 21.06 20.40 29.54
CA ALA A 285 20.58 21.64 28.91
C ALA A 285 21.58 22.75 28.52
N GLN A 286 21.48 23.18 27.27
CA GLN A 286 21.11 24.60 27.02
C GLN A 286 20.78 24.84 25.54
N SER A 287 19.74 25.60 25.37
CA SER A 287 19.13 26.22 24.21
C SER A 287 20.02 27.22 23.48
N SER A 288 19.89 27.33 22.16
CA SER A 288 19.86 28.59 21.43
C SER A 288 19.45 28.44 19.99
N ASP A 289 18.29 28.97 19.63
CA ASP A 289 17.98 29.55 18.32
C ASP A 289 18.72 30.92 18.21
N PRO A 290 18.88 31.60 17.02
CA PRO A 290 17.92 31.69 15.94
C PRO A 290 18.46 31.84 14.48
N ALA A 291 17.54 31.66 13.54
CA ALA A 291 17.28 32.42 12.31
C ALA A 291 18.40 32.80 11.34
N SER A 292 18.26 32.39 10.11
CA SER A 292 18.24 33.31 8.96
C SER A 292 17.59 32.61 7.76
N GLY A 293 16.56 33.25 7.23
CA GLY A 293 15.82 32.85 6.04
C GLY A 293 16.63 33.09 4.77
N GLU A 294 16.41 32.25 3.79
CA GLU A 294 16.57 32.62 2.40
C GLU A 294 15.26 32.36 1.66
N ASP A 295 14.79 33.46 1.13
CA ASP A 295 13.59 33.69 0.35
C ASP A 295 13.78 33.03 -1.05
N PHE A 296 13.06 31.95 -1.33
CA PHE A 296 12.87 31.52 -2.70
C PHE A 296 11.44 31.89 -3.10
N GLY A 297 11.36 32.90 -3.94
CA GLY A 297 10.14 33.42 -4.51
C GLY A 297 9.31 32.33 -5.22
N PRO A 298 7.99 32.54 -5.29
CA PRO A 298 7.07 31.53 -5.83
C PRO A 298 7.29 31.33 -7.34
N PRO A 299 7.16 30.10 -7.84
CA PRO A 299 7.10 29.91 -9.28
C PRO A 299 5.78 30.46 -9.82
N ALA A 300 5.90 31.05 -10.97
CA ALA A 300 4.89 31.81 -11.69
C ALA A 300 3.50 31.17 -11.68
N THR A 301 2.52 31.95 -11.26
CA THR A 301 1.10 31.73 -11.50
C THR A 301 0.82 31.66 -13.00
N ALA A 302 0.64 30.46 -13.52
CA ALA A 302 -0.06 30.28 -14.79
C ALA A 302 -1.56 30.21 -14.49
N GLY A 303 -2.33 31.14 -15.03
CA GLY A 303 -3.76 31.24 -14.84
C GLY A 303 -4.48 29.98 -15.36
N GLY A 304 -5.50 29.53 -14.61
CA GLY A 304 -6.43 28.49 -15.01
C GLY A 304 -6.68 27.36 -14.00
N SER A 305 -6.47 27.58 -12.70
CA SER A 305 -6.63 26.52 -11.68
C SER A 305 -8.01 26.47 -11.00
N ASP A 306 -9.02 27.13 -11.55
CA ASP A 306 -10.30 27.32 -10.83
C ASP A 306 -11.32 26.19 -11.08
N SER A 307 -10.95 25.11 -11.75
CA SER A 307 -11.82 23.95 -11.98
C SER A 307 -11.22 22.67 -11.40
N LEU A 308 -12.13 21.74 -10.99
CA LEU A 308 -11.71 20.44 -10.42
C LEU A 308 -10.82 19.62 -11.38
N PRO A 309 -11.11 19.53 -12.69
CA PRO A 309 -10.23 18.86 -13.64
C PRO A 309 -8.86 19.54 -13.79
N ALA A 310 -8.81 20.89 -13.71
CA ALA A 310 -7.54 21.60 -13.77
C ALA A 310 -6.64 21.29 -12.55
N LEU A 311 -7.21 21.13 -11.36
CA LEU A 311 -6.48 20.68 -10.17
C LEU A 311 -5.95 19.25 -10.37
N ALA A 312 -6.78 18.34 -10.89
CA ALA A 312 -6.35 16.97 -11.18
C ALA A 312 -5.21 16.96 -12.23
N ARG A 313 -5.32 17.75 -13.30
CA ARG A 313 -4.26 17.93 -14.33
C ARG A 313 -2.98 18.42 -13.68
N LEU A 314 -3.04 19.55 -12.97
CA LEU A 314 -1.88 20.15 -12.32
C LEU A 314 -1.18 19.15 -11.39
N THR A 315 -1.97 18.40 -10.63
CA THR A 315 -1.46 17.37 -9.71
C THR A 315 -0.70 16.28 -10.46
N ILE A 316 -1.33 15.69 -11.48
CA ILE A 316 -0.75 14.59 -12.26
C ILE A 316 0.50 15.07 -13.01
N GLU A 317 0.42 16.19 -13.72
CA GLU A 317 1.54 16.73 -14.47
C GLU A 317 2.72 17.11 -13.57
N THR A 318 2.46 17.74 -12.43
CA THR A 318 3.51 18.06 -11.45
C THR A 318 4.14 16.78 -10.91
N PHE A 319 3.31 15.84 -10.46
CA PHE A 319 3.81 14.61 -9.88
C PHE A 319 4.63 13.77 -10.87
N ILE A 320 4.14 13.58 -12.09
CA ILE A 320 4.85 12.81 -13.13
C ILE A 320 6.16 13.51 -13.58
N ASN A 321 6.19 14.85 -13.60
CA ASN A 321 7.38 15.58 -14.01
C ASN A 321 8.44 15.73 -12.93
N THR A 322 8.05 15.84 -11.66
CA THR A 322 8.93 16.27 -10.56
C THR A 322 8.94 15.33 -9.35
N GLY A 323 7.97 14.40 -9.24
CA GLY A 323 7.76 13.58 -8.05
C GLY A 323 7.17 14.35 -6.85
N THR A 324 6.77 15.63 -7.04
CA THR A 324 6.26 16.48 -5.96
C THR A 324 4.73 16.50 -5.98
N ILE A 325 4.12 16.47 -4.80
CA ILE A 325 2.67 16.62 -4.64
C ILE A 325 2.37 18.11 -4.50
N VAL A 326 1.34 18.58 -5.22
CA VAL A 326 0.87 19.97 -5.09
C VAL A 326 0.14 20.13 -3.75
N GLU A 327 0.31 21.28 -3.12
CA GLU A 327 -0.50 21.65 -1.95
C GLU A 327 -1.91 22.04 -2.40
N ALA A 328 -2.91 21.70 -1.59
CA ALA A 328 -4.29 22.13 -1.83
C ALA A 328 -4.34 23.65 -1.76
N PRO A 329 -4.84 24.34 -2.80
CA PRO A 329 -4.91 25.79 -2.81
C PRO A 329 -5.80 26.31 -1.69
N LYS A 330 -5.40 27.42 -1.06
CA LYS A 330 -6.10 28.00 0.11
C LYS A 330 -7.32 28.85 -0.27
N ASP A 331 -7.38 29.30 -1.53
CA ASP A 331 -8.42 30.23 -2.04
C ASP A 331 -9.38 29.55 -3.02
N PHE A 332 -9.77 28.29 -2.75
CA PHE A 332 -10.71 27.56 -3.60
C PHE A 332 -12.18 27.99 -3.38
N PRO A 333 -13.04 27.81 -4.41
CA PRO A 333 -14.49 27.95 -4.24
C PRO A 333 -15.01 27.12 -3.06
N VAL A 334 -16.02 27.63 -2.37
CA VAL A 334 -16.61 27.01 -1.15
C VAL A 334 -17.00 25.53 -1.38
N GLU A 335 -17.33 25.17 -2.61
CA GLU A 335 -17.68 23.80 -3.00
C GLU A 335 -16.51 22.82 -2.85
N MET A 336 -15.27 23.26 -2.98
CA MET A 336 -14.06 22.44 -2.84
C MET A 336 -13.54 22.33 -1.41
N THR A 337 -14.06 23.13 -0.49
CA THR A 337 -13.76 23.03 0.94
C THR A 337 -14.63 22.00 1.65
N ALA A 338 -15.74 21.59 1.01
CA ALA A 338 -16.63 20.56 1.54
C ALA A 338 -15.95 19.19 1.46
N ARG A 339 -16.30 18.31 2.37
CA ARG A 339 -15.86 16.94 2.39
C ARG A 339 -16.75 16.12 1.45
N ALA A 340 -16.18 15.57 0.39
CA ALA A 340 -16.90 14.72 -0.56
C ALA A 340 -15.99 13.66 -1.16
N GLY A 341 -16.52 12.46 -1.39
CA GLY A 341 -15.84 11.44 -2.19
C GLY A 341 -15.78 11.87 -3.65
N CYS A 342 -14.74 11.49 -4.37
CA CYS A 342 -14.63 11.80 -5.80
C CYS A 342 -13.89 10.71 -6.55
N PHE A 343 -14.09 10.68 -7.89
CA PHE A 343 -13.28 9.87 -8.81
C PHE A 343 -12.54 10.78 -9.77
N VAL A 344 -11.27 10.50 -9.98
CA VAL A 344 -10.49 11.15 -11.03
C VAL A 344 -10.30 10.16 -12.17
N SER A 345 -10.71 10.56 -13.36
CA SER A 345 -10.59 9.77 -14.58
C SER A 345 -9.62 10.45 -15.55
N ILE A 346 -8.70 9.65 -16.07
CA ILE A 346 -7.73 10.02 -17.10
C ILE A 346 -8.14 9.33 -18.39
N LYS A 347 -8.24 10.07 -19.48
CA LYS A 347 -8.56 9.56 -20.82
C LYS A 347 -7.50 9.99 -21.82
N THR A 348 -7.32 9.20 -22.86
CA THR A 348 -6.55 9.64 -24.02
C THR A 348 -7.31 10.72 -24.80
N SER A 349 -6.61 11.41 -25.72
CA SER A 349 -7.24 12.37 -26.64
C SER A 349 -8.34 11.74 -27.50
N GLU A 350 -8.29 10.44 -27.74
CA GLU A 350 -9.26 9.65 -28.50
C GLU A 350 -10.48 9.23 -27.66
N GLY A 351 -10.42 9.46 -26.34
CA GLY A 351 -11.52 9.18 -25.40
C GLY A 351 -11.39 7.85 -24.63
N ASP A 352 -10.37 7.06 -24.92
CA ASP A 352 -10.14 5.81 -24.24
C ASP A 352 -9.71 6.02 -22.79
N LEU A 353 -10.18 5.15 -21.89
CA LEU A 353 -9.82 5.20 -20.49
C LEU A 353 -8.32 4.85 -20.32
N ARG A 354 -7.58 5.69 -19.57
CA ARG A 354 -6.15 5.51 -19.27
C ARG A 354 -5.87 5.35 -17.78
N GLY A 355 -6.79 5.75 -16.93
CA GLY A 355 -6.75 5.57 -15.47
C GLY A 355 -8.03 6.11 -14.84
N CYS A 356 -8.48 5.48 -13.75
CA CYS A 356 -9.63 5.98 -12.99
C CYS A 356 -9.62 5.38 -11.58
N ILE A 357 -9.36 6.21 -10.59
CA ILE A 357 -9.41 5.84 -9.16
C ILE A 357 -10.23 6.90 -8.41
N GLY A 358 -10.84 6.48 -7.32
CA GLY A 358 -11.58 7.38 -6.45
C GLY A 358 -12.00 6.71 -5.16
N THR A 359 -12.56 7.53 -4.29
CA THR A 359 -13.09 7.17 -2.97
C THR A 359 -14.58 7.38 -2.91
N ILE A 360 -15.30 6.46 -2.31
CA ILE A 360 -16.75 6.54 -2.12
C ILE A 360 -17.06 7.48 -0.94
N ASP A 361 -16.41 7.19 0.17
CA ASP A 361 -16.48 8.02 1.38
C ASP A 361 -15.21 8.89 1.43
N PRO A 362 -15.32 10.20 1.68
CA PRO A 362 -14.16 11.09 1.68
C PRO A 362 -13.21 10.73 2.83
N VAL A 363 -11.92 10.61 2.51
CA VAL A 363 -10.86 10.28 3.47
C VAL A 363 -9.99 11.48 3.82
N LYS A 364 -10.05 12.55 3.03
CA LYS A 364 -9.36 13.83 3.29
C LYS A 364 -10.32 14.86 3.88
N ASP A 365 -9.76 15.95 4.41
CA ASP A 365 -10.55 16.99 5.06
C ASP A 365 -11.29 17.90 4.06
N THR A 366 -10.77 18.00 2.83
CA THR A 366 -11.37 18.80 1.77
C THR A 366 -11.45 18.01 0.46
N LEU A 367 -12.40 18.40 -0.40
CA LEU A 367 -12.51 17.84 -1.76
C LEU A 367 -11.23 18.09 -2.59
N ALA A 368 -10.58 19.23 -2.39
CA ALA A 368 -9.33 19.53 -3.09
C ALA A 368 -8.23 18.51 -2.75
N GLU A 369 -8.06 18.18 -1.47
CA GLU A 369 -7.10 17.16 -1.03
C GLU A 369 -7.50 15.76 -1.50
N GLU A 370 -8.81 15.46 -1.54
CA GLU A 370 -9.35 14.21 -2.07
C GLU A 370 -9.02 14.06 -3.56
N ILE A 371 -9.21 15.14 -4.35
CA ILE A 371 -8.86 15.16 -5.77
C ILE A 371 -7.36 14.94 -5.97
N ILE A 372 -6.51 15.61 -5.21
CA ILE A 372 -5.06 15.47 -5.29
C ILE A 372 -4.64 14.00 -5.06
N ALA A 373 -5.14 13.39 -3.99
CA ALA A 373 -4.83 12.00 -3.67
C ALA A 373 -5.32 11.03 -4.76
N ASN A 374 -6.57 11.19 -5.21
CA ASN A 374 -7.16 10.33 -6.23
C ASN A 374 -6.55 10.56 -7.62
N ALA A 375 -6.10 11.76 -7.95
CA ALA A 375 -5.41 12.08 -9.19
C ALA A 375 -4.08 11.31 -9.31
N ILE A 376 -3.28 11.32 -8.26
CA ILE A 376 -2.02 10.56 -8.20
C ILE A 376 -2.32 9.06 -8.31
N SER A 377 -3.29 8.57 -7.53
CA SER A 377 -3.68 7.16 -7.56
C SER A 377 -4.20 6.72 -8.93
N ALA A 378 -4.97 7.57 -9.64
CA ALA A 378 -5.45 7.29 -11.00
C ALA A 378 -4.30 7.23 -12.02
N ALA A 379 -3.27 8.06 -11.83
CA ALA A 379 -2.13 8.10 -12.75
C ALA A 379 -1.10 6.98 -12.51
N THR A 380 -0.99 6.48 -11.27
CA THR A 380 0.12 5.60 -10.89
C THR A 380 -0.32 4.26 -10.29
N GLY A 381 -1.52 4.17 -9.73
CA GLY A 381 -2.00 3.04 -8.93
C GLY A 381 -3.22 2.30 -9.52
N ASP A 382 -3.69 2.65 -10.72
CA ASP A 382 -4.78 1.89 -11.36
C ASP A 382 -4.27 0.54 -11.87
N PRO A 383 -4.73 -0.59 -11.30
CA PRO A 383 -4.17 -1.91 -11.65
C PRO A 383 -4.42 -2.35 -13.09
N ARG A 384 -5.30 -1.66 -13.80
CA ARG A 384 -5.62 -1.96 -15.22
C ARG A 384 -4.59 -1.39 -16.20
N PHE A 385 -3.78 -0.42 -15.76
CA PHE A 385 -2.87 0.33 -16.60
C PHE A 385 -1.48 0.46 -15.95
N PRO A 386 -0.41 0.51 -16.75
CA PRO A 386 0.90 0.92 -16.22
C PRO A 386 0.85 2.39 -15.80
N PRO A 387 1.72 2.85 -14.88
CA PRO A 387 1.82 4.25 -14.51
C PRO A 387 1.93 5.16 -15.74
N VAL A 388 1.26 6.32 -15.67
CA VAL A 388 1.31 7.34 -16.74
C VAL A 388 2.74 7.83 -16.91
N LYS A 389 3.20 7.90 -18.15
CA LYS A 389 4.54 8.40 -18.49
C LYS A 389 4.49 9.87 -18.90
N LYS A 390 5.62 10.56 -18.77
CA LYS A 390 5.77 11.98 -19.09
C LYS A 390 5.38 12.31 -20.55
N GLU A 391 5.70 11.41 -21.45
CA GLU A 391 5.41 11.57 -22.89
C GLU A 391 3.92 11.50 -23.21
N GLU A 392 3.11 10.90 -22.33
CA GLU A 392 1.67 10.77 -22.49
C GLU A 392 0.92 12.06 -22.13
N LEU A 393 1.45 12.84 -21.17
CA LEU A 393 0.78 13.98 -20.56
C LEU A 393 0.13 14.97 -21.55
N PRO A 394 0.77 15.35 -22.68
CA PRO A 394 0.16 16.28 -23.64
C PRO A 394 -1.11 15.76 -24.31
N ASN A 395 -1.33 14.43 -24.31
CA ASN A 395 -2.44 13.76 -24.98
C ASN A 395 -3.49 13.24 -24.02
N LEU A 396 -3.45 13.65 -22.74
CA LEU A 396 -4.39 13.22 -21.73
C LEU A 396 -5.44 14.30 -21.46
N LYS A 397 -6.65 13.83 -21.17
CA LYS A 397 -7.79 14.62 -20.71
C LYS A 397 -8.21 14.13 -19.34
N TYR A 398 -8.67 15.05 -18.50
CA TYR A 398 -9.00 14.77 -17.11
C TYR A 398 -10.45 15.10 -16.82
N SER A 399 -11.07 14.28 -16.00
CA SER A 399 -12.41 14.55 -15.46
C SER A 399 -12.50 14.14 -14.00
N VAL A 400 -13.32 14.85 -13.25
CA VAL A 400 -13.57 14.60 -11.83
C VAL A 400 -15.07 14.40 -11.63
N ASP A 401 -15.44 13.26 -11.06
CA ASP A 401 -16.82 12.98 -10.63
C ASP A 401 -16.89 13.19 -9.12
N VAL A 402 -17.66 14.18 -8.67
CA VAL A 402 -17.88 14.48 -7.24
C VAL A 402 -19.13 13.76 -6.78
N LEU A 403 -19.04 13.00 -5.70
CA LEU A 403 -20.15 12.21 -5.20
C LEU A 403 -20.93 12.98 -4.13
N SER A 404 -22.26 12.96 -4.23
CA SER A 404 -23.12 13.38 -3.12
C SER A 404 -23.06 12.35 -1.98
N ALA A 405 -23.39 12.77 -0.77
CA ALA A 405 -23.55 11.84 0.34
C ALA A 405 -24.54 10.72 -0.02
N PRO A 406 -24.18 9.44 0.18
CA PRO A 406 -25.07 8.32 -0.13
C PRO A 406 -26.25 8.27 0.82
N GLY A 407 -27.46 8.11 0.27
CA GLY A 407 -28.67 7.88 1.04
C GLY A 407 -29.21 6.46 0.85
N PRO A 408 -29.76 5.81 1.92
CA PRO A 408 -30.39 4.50 1.77
C PRO A 408 -31.57 4.57 0.81
N CYS A 409 -31.76 3.52 0.00
CA CYS A 409 -32.83 3.45 -0.98
C CYS A 409 -33.35 2.03 -1.16
N THR A 410 -34.50 1.92 -1.81
CA THR A 410 -35.04 0.66 -2.32
C THR A 410 -34.64 0.46 -3.78
N PHE A 411 -34.91 -0.73 -4.31
CA PHE A 411 -34.65 -1.01 -5.73
C PHE A 411 -35.46 -0.10 -6.68
N ASP A 412 -36.69 0.21 -6.29
CA ASP A 412 -37.60 1.06 -7.09
C ASP A 412 -37.19 2.55 -7.11
N ASP A 413 -36.31 2.95 -6.18
CA ASP A 413 -35.78 4.34 -6.12
C ASP A 413 -34.55 4.52 -7.04
N LEU A 414 -34.08 3.48 -7.71
CA LEU A 414 -32.90 3.52 -8.56
C LEU A 414 -33.26 3.91 -9.99
N ASP A 415 -32.57 4.91 -10.50
CA ASP A 415 -32.54 5.29 -11.90
C ASP A 415 -31.08 5.37 -12.35
N PRO A 416 -30.59 4.42 -13.19
CA PRO A 416 -29.20 4.39 -13.61
C PRO A 416 -28.73 5.62 -14.39
N GLU A 417 -29.62 6.40 -14.97
CA GLU A 417 -29.25 7.63 -15.68
C GLU A 417 -28.98 8.77 -14.70
N ILE A 418 -29.65 8.76 -13.54
CA ILE A 418 -29.60 9.83 -12.54
C ILE A 418 -28.73 9.48 -11.35
N TYR A 419 -28.85 8.23 -10.87
CA TYR A 419 -28.23 7.81 -9.62
C TYR A 419 -27.18 6.70 -9.82
N GLY A 420 -26.04 6.87 -9.19
CA GLY A 420 -25.15 5.77 -8.88
C GLY A 420 -25.72 4.90 -7.75
N VAL A 421 -25.34 3.65 -7.71
CA VAL A 421 -25.73 2.72 -6.67
C VAL A 421 -24.50 2.25 -5.88
N ILE A 422 -24.66 2.17 -4.56
CA ILE A 422 -23.77 1.42 -3.69
C ILE A 422 -24.56 0.21 -3.21
N VAL A 423 -23.97 -0.96 -3.36
CA VAL A 423 -24.45 -2.22 -2.79
C VAL A 423 -23.58 -2.62 -1.62
N GLU A 424 -24.21 -3.11 -0.56
CA GLU A 424 -23.52 -3.53 0.66
C GLU A 424 -24.15 -4.82 1.15
N ASP A 425 -23.35 -5.82 1.52
CA ASP A 425 -23.85 -7.04 2.16
C ASP A 425 -24.35 -6.78 3.59
N ASP A 426 -25.03 -7.75 4.21
CA ASP A 426 -25.56 -7.57 5.56
C ASP A 426 -24.46 -7.32 6.61
N SER A 427 -23.24 -7.80 6.38
CA SER A 427 -22.08 -7.58 7.24
C SER A 427 -21.48 -6.18 7.09
N GLY A 428 -21.78 -5.48 5.99
CA GLY A 428 -21.18 -4.21 5.61
C GLY A 428 -19.74 -4.34 5.10
N PHE A 429 -19.28 -5.56 4.89
CA PHE A 429 -17.89 -5.86 4.53
C PHE A 429 -17.67 -5.81 3.01
N GLN A 430 -18.61 -6.41 2.29
CA GLN A 430 -18.59 -6.37 0.83
C GLN A 430 -19.40 -5.16 0.38
N ARG A 431 -18.71 -4.19 -0.20
CA ARG A 431 -19.31 -2.96 -0.69
C ARG A 431 -18.77 -2.62 -2.08
N GLY A 432 -19.66 -2.38 -3.01
CA GLY A 432 -19.32 -2.02 -4.38
C GLY A 432 -20.19 -0.90 -4.88
N LEU A 433 -19.62 -0.12 -5.78
CA LEU A 433 -20.36 0.99 -6.37
C LEU A 433 -20.32 0.91 -7.88
N LEU A 434 -21.39 1.50 -8.48
CA LEU A 434 -21.42 1.83 -9.90
C LEU A 434 -21.92 3.26 -10.06
N LEU A 435 -21.18 4.05 -10.86
CA LEU A 435 -21.53 5.43 -11.18
C LEU A 435 -22.82 5.51 -12.02
N PRO A 436 -23.52 6.65 -12.00
CA PRO A 436 -24.66 6.87 -12.88
C PRO A 436 -24.25 7.13 -14.33
N ASN A 437 -25.21 7.12 -15.23
CA ASN A 437 -25.07 7.52 -16.63
C ASN A 437 -23.95 6.81 -17.39
N LEU A 438 -23.83 5.51 -17.22
CA LEU A 438 -22.92 4.67 -17.99
C LEU A 438 -23.63 4.13 -19.23
N GLU A 439 -23.08 4.37 -20.43
CA GLU A 439 -23.72 4.01 -21.72
C GLU A 439 -24.16 2.54 -21.82
N ALA A 440 -23.40 1.64 -21.22
CA ALA A 440 -23.68 0.20 -21.24
C ALA A 440 -24.74 -0.24 -20.23
N ILE A 441 -25.19 0.63 -19.31
CA ILE A 441 -26.10 0.29 -18.20
C ILE A 441 -27.46 0.92 -18.45
N LYS A 442 -28.47 0.09 -18.72
CA LYS A 442 -29.82 0.55 -19.09
C LYS A 442 -30.90 0.22 -18.06
N SER A 443 -30.57 -0.48 -16.99
CA SER A 443 -31.53 -0.82 -15.95
C SER A 443 -30.90 -0.87 -14.56
N ALA A 444 -31.72 -0.59 -13.54
CA ALA A 444 -31.33 -0.72 -12.14
C ALA A 444 -30.82 -2.15 -11.79
N SER A 445 -31.43 -3.17 -12.41
CA SER A 445 -31.00 -4.56 -12.21
C SER A 445 -29.56 -4.80 -12.69
N GLN A 446 -29.21 -4.30 -13.88
CA GLN A 446 -27.82 -4.38 -14.38
C GLN A 446 -26.87 -3.60 -13.50
N GLN A 447 -27.27 -2.41 -13.03
CA GLN A 447 -26.45 -1.57 -12.18
C GLN A 447 -26.15 -2.25 -10.84
N VAL A 448 -27.16 -2.81 -10.17
CA VAL A 448 -27.03 -3.54 -8.91
C VAL A 448 -26.20 -4.84 -9.10
N GLU A 449 -26.45 -5.60 -10.19
CA GLU A 449 -25.72 -6.83 -10.46
C GLU A 449 -24.22 -6.57 -10.68
N ILE A 450 -23.87 -5.52 -11.43
CA ILE A 450 -22.49 -5.14 -11.68
C ILE A 450 -21.81 -4.60 -10.41
N ALA A 451 -22.50 -3.75 -9.65
CA ALA A 451 -21.99 -3.25 -8.38
C ALA A 451 -21.75 -4.39 -7.38
N SER A 452 -22.69 -5.35 -7.28
CA SER A 452 -22.55 -6.55 -6.43
C SER A 452 -21.37 -7.42 -6.86
N ARG A 453 -21.18 -7.63 -8.16
CA ARG A 453 -20.04 -8.40 -8.69
C ARG A 453 -18.71 -7.70 -8.40
N LYS A 454 -18.63 -6.37 -8.52
CA LYS A 454 -17.45 -5.58 -8.14
C LYS A 454 -17.12 -5.69 -6.65
N ALA A 455 -18.15 -5.84 -5.81
CA ALA A 455 -18.01 -6.05 -4.37
C ALA A 455 -17.67 -7.50 -3.98
N GLY A 456 -17.65 -8.43 -4.93
CA GLY A 456 -17.52 -9.86 -4.63
C GLY A 456 -18.76 -10.47 -3.97
N ILE A 457 -19.92 -9.80 -4.01
CA ILE A 457 -21.18 -10.29 -3.45
C ILE A 457 -21.77 -11.35 -4.38
N ALA A 458 -22.05 -12.54 -3.83
CA ALA A 458 -22.61 -13.65 -4.60
C ALA A 458 -24.02 -13.31 -5.14
N ARG A 459 -24.33 -13.81 -6.33
CA ARG A 459 -25.65 -13.61 -6.97
C ARG A 459 -26.77 -14.16 -6.09
N GLY A 460 -27.79 -13.32 -5.82
CA GLY A 460 -28.92 -13.68 -4.97
C GLY A 460 -28.72 -13.41 -3.48
N THR A 461 -27.56 -12.90 -3.07
CA THR A 461 -27.36 -12.41 -1.70
C THR A 461 -28.20 -11.16 -1.47
N LYS A 462 -28.86 -11.08 -0.31
CA LYS A 462 -29.58 -9.89 0.10
C LYS A 462 -28.58 -8.74 0.34
N VAL A 463 -28.84 -7.59 -0.28
CA VAL A 463 -27.98 -6.42 -0.18
C VAL A 463 -28.74 -5.22 0.34
N LYS A 464 -28.08 -4.33 1.02
CA LYS A 464 -28.51 -2.97 1.32
C LYS A 464 -28.13 -2.10 0.13
N LEU A 465 -29.03 -1.21 -0.25
CA LEU A 465 -28.84 -0.31 -1.37
C LEU A 465 -28.77 1.14 -0.88
N PHE A 466 -27.81 1.88 -1.44
CA PHE A 466 -27.70 3.32 -1.25
C PHE A 466 -27.56 3.96 -2.64
N ARG A 467 -28.21 5.08 -2.83
CA ARG A 467 -28.07 5.87 -4.06
C ARG A 467 -27.32 7.17 -3.79
N PHE A 468 -26.62 7.65 -4.79
CA PHE A 468 -25.91 8.92 -4.76
C PHE A 468 -25.96 9.58 -6.14
N ARG A 469 -25.69 10.87 -6.21
CA ARG A 469 -25.43 11.58 -7.47
C ARG A 469 -23.95 11.72 -7.67
N ALA A 470 -23.53 11.77 -8.92
CA ALA A 470 -22.18 12.10 -9.33
C ALA A 470 -22.24 13.30 -10.28
N ASP A 471 -21.69 14.40 -9.84
CA ASP A 471 -21.57 15.60 -10.67
C ASP A 471 -20.25 15.54 -11.40
N ARG A 472 -20.32 15.42 -12.74
CA ARG A 472 -19.13 15.29 -13.60
C ARG A 472 -18.63 16.62 -14.07
N TYR A 473 -17.36 16.89 -13.81
CA TYR A 473 -16.59 18.01 -14.31
C TYR A 473 -15.56 17.49 -15.30
N SER A 474 -15.51 18.04 -16.51
CA SER A 474 -14.60 17.63 -17.59
C SER A 474 -13.93 18.84 -18.21
N GLU A 475 -12.72 18.63 -18.74
CA GLU A 475 -12.03 19.60 -19.60
C GLU A 475 -12.66 19.69 -20.98
#